data_5516475b5a36a0af499f806054bffff9
#
_entry.id   5516475b5a36a0af499f806054bffff9
#
_cell.length_a   1.000
_cell.length_b   1.000
_cell.length_c   1.000
_cell.angle_alpha   90.00
_cell.angle_beta   90.00
_cell.angle_gamma   90.00
#
_symmetry.space_group_name_H-M   'P 1'
#
loop_
_entity.id
_entity.type
_entity.pdbx_description
1 polymer ?
#
loop_
_entity_poly.entity_id
_entity_poly.type
_entity_poly.pdbx_seq_one_letter_code
_entity_poly.pdbx_strand_id
1 'polypeptide(L)'
;MKILVTGYKGFIGSNLYRYLKHLGYDVDGIDFPDDIGDFKTDKIYDVVIHLAAFAALRDSLKNPDKFWENNVEKTKRIFSYCRDNDIRLLYASSAGVYGWWQNPYAITKKVNESMAPPNSVAMRFFNVWAEENSRPDMLYRMLQENTAEYITEHKRDYIHVNDVVSAICHLIPSNFIGPIDIGIGESIPVMDIAKAMGRDLPIKDVVGEPDSLCADTRDLYNLGWCPTINIKDTLSNL
;
A
#
# COMPACT_ATOMS: atom_id res chain seq x y z
N MET A 1 -15.34 -7.28 17.09
CA MET A 1 -14.71 -7.77 15.86
C MET A 1 -13.24 -8.03 16.16
N LYS A 2 -12.74 -9.20 15.78
CA LYS A 2 -11.37 -9.63 15.97
C LYS A 2 -10.62 -9.57 14.66
N ILE A 3 -9.56 -8.78 14.62
CA ILE A 3 -8.82 -8.45 13.38
C ILE A 3 -7.38 -8.92 13.49
N LEU A 4 -6.87 -9.56 12.44
CA LEU A 4 -5.44 -9.82 12.30
C LEU A 4 -4.84 -8.82 11.32
N VAL A 5 -3.76 -8.13 11.72
CA VAL A 5 -2.98 -7.26 10.83
C VAL A 5 -1.58 -7.84 10.65
N THR A 6 -1.23 -8.27 9.44
CA THR A 6 0.15 -8.65 9.12
C THR A 6 0.89 -7.43 8.57
N GLY A 7 2.18 -7.30 8.86
CA GLY A 7 2.96 -6.10 8.52
C GLY A 7 2.61 -4.89 9.42
N TYR A 8 2.15 -5.14 10.66
CA TYR A 8 1.65 -4.11 11.56
C TYR A 8 2.72 -3.12 12.07
N LYS A 9 4.01 -3.44 11.93
CA LYS A 9 5.11 -2.52 12.25
C LYS A 9 5.53 -1.65 11.05
N GLY A 10 5.05 -1.98 9.84
CA GLY A 10 5.33 -1.22 8.63
C GLY A 10 4.66 0.16 8.62
N PHE A 11 4.95 0.97 7.59
CA PHE A 11 4.46 2.36 7.48
C PHE A 11 2.92 2.43 7.55
N ILE A 12 2.20 1.77 6.64
CA ILE A 12 0.72 1.74 6.66
C ILE A 12 0.24 0.94 7.87
N GLY A 13 0.85 -0.22 8.13
CA GLY A 13 0.41 -1.15 9.17
C GLY A 13 0.44 -0.56 10.58
N SER A 14 1.47 0.21 10.93
CA SER A 14 1.59 0.82 12.27
C SER A 14 0.54 1.91 12.52
N ASN A 15 0.23 2.70 11.50
CA ASN A 15 -0.83 3.70 11.57
C ASN A 15 -2.20 3.04 11.69
N LEU A 16 -2.46 2.01 10.86
CA LEU A 16 -3.71 1.24 10.92
C LEU A 16 -3.89 0.52 12.27
N TYR A 17 -2.85 -0.18 12.73
CA TYR A 17 -2.90 -0.94 13.98
C TYR A 17 -3.25 -0.05 15.18
N ARG A 18 -2.59 1.10 15.30
CA ARG A 18 -2.89 2.10 16.36
C ARG A 18 -4.32 2.63 16.26
N TYR A 19 -4.77 2.93 15.04
CA TYR A 19 -6.11 3.45 14.83
C TYR A 19 -7.20 2.43 15.15
N LEU A 20 -7.04 1.17 14.71
CA LEU A 20 -7.98 0.09 15.06
C LEU A 20 -8.05 -0.17 16.57
N LYS A 21 -6.91 -0.15 17.26
CA LYS A 21 -6.88 -0.25 18.74
C LYS A 21 -7.59 0.92 19.40
N HIS A 22 -7.41 2.15 18.91
CA HIS A 22 -8.11 3.34 19.41
C HIS A 22 -9.63 3.23 19.25
N LEU A 23 -10.10 2.64 18.14
CA LEU A 23 -11.53 2.35 17.91
C LEU A 23 -12.08 1.18 18.77
N GLY A 24 -11.25 0.55 19.60
CA GLY A 24 -11.67 -0.53 20.50
C GLY A 24 -11.80 -1.91 19.85
N TYR A 25 -11.25 -2.12 18.65
CA TYR A 25 -11.19 -3.45 18.05
C TYR A 25 -10.21 -4.37 18.81
N ASP A 26 -10.51 -5.67 18.80
CA ASP A 26 -9.59 -6.72 19.24
C ASP A 26 -8.62 -7.02 18.09
N VAL A 27 -7.39 -6.50 18.15
CA VAL A 27 -6.43 -6.56 17.04
C VAL A 27 -5.17 -7.30 17.45
N ASP A 28 -4.87 -8.39 16.73
CA ASP A 28 -3.58 -9.08 16.78
C ASP A 28 -2.69 -8.58 15.62
N GLY A 29 -1.37 -8.57 15.82
CA GLY A 29 -0.40 -8.16 14.81
C GLY A 29 0.66 -9.23 14.58
N ILE A 30 1.07 -9.43 13.32
CA ILE A 30 2.22 -10.28 12.94
C ILE A 30 3.19 -9.45 12.09
N ASP A 31 4.47 -9.47 12.46
CA ASP A 31 5.56 -8.82 11.74
C ASP A 31 6.90 -9.35 12.25
N PHE A 32 8.00 -9.05 11.55
CA PHE A 32 9.31 -9.46 12.01
C PHE A 32 9.52 -9.26 13.52
N PRO A 33 10.11 -10.28 14.22
CA PRO A 33 10.78 -11.46 13.66
C PRO A 33 9.86 -12.62 13.25
N ASP A 34 8.54 -12.55 13.53
CA ASP A 34 7.60 -13.59 13.13
C ASP A 34 7.39 -13.56 11.60
N ASP A 35 7.59 -14.72 10.96
CA ASP A 35 7.45 -14.85 9.52
C ASP A 35 6.05 -15.32 9.13
N ILE A 36 5.40 -14.62 8.19
CA ILE A 36 4.08 -15.02 7.66
C ILE A 36 4.11 -16.37 6.94
N GLY A 37 5.28 -16.82 6.46
CA GLY A 37 5.48 -18.15 5.89
C GLY A 37 5.30 -19.28 6.91
N ASP A 38 5.57 -19.00 8.18
CA ASP A 38 5.39 -19.92 9.31
C ASP A 38 4.06 -19.74 10.04
N PHE A 39 3.19 -18.87 9.51
CA PHE A 39 1.91 -18.55 10.14
C PHE A 39 1.08 -19.80 10.41
N LYS A 40 0.74 -20.00 11.69
CA LYS A 40 -0.18 -21.01 12.20
C LYS A 40 -0.95 -20.43 13.36
N THR A 41 -2.23 -20.70 13.42
CA THR A 41 -3.07 -20.25 14.52
C THR A 41 -4.33 -21.10 14.63
N ASP A 42 -4.78 -21.36 15.85
CA ASP A 42 -6.10 -21.94 16.15
C ASP A 42 -7.16 -20.85 16.38
N LYS A 43 -6.75 -19.57 16.38
CA LYS A 43 -7.66 -18.44 16.52
C LYS A 43 -8.39 -18.23 15.18
N ILE A 44 -9.68 -17.93 15.25
CA ILE A 44 -10.47 -17.46 14.11
C ILE A 44 -10.63 -15.95 14.22
N TYR A 45 -10.37 -15.25 13.14
CA TYR A 45 -10.53 -13.81 12.98
C TYR A 45 -11.77 -13.51 12.14
N ASP A 46 -12.43 -12.38 12.42
CA ASP A 46 -13.51 -11.88 11.58
C ASP A 46 -12.98 -11.29 10.27
N VAL A 47 -11.80 -10.63 10.36
CA VAL A 47 -11.13 -9.97 9.22
C VAL A 47 -9.63 -10.17 9.33
N VAL A 48 -8.98 -10.43 8.20
CA VAL A 48 -7.53 -10.36 8.06
C VAL A 48 -7.16 -9.18 7.16
N ILE A 49 -6.24 -8.33 7.63
CA ILE A 49 -5.67 -7.24 6.85
C ILE A 49 -4.20 -7.56 6.60
N HIS A 50 -3.90 -8.00 5.37
CA HIS A 50 -2.58 -8.47 5.00
C HIS A 50 -1.77 -7.36 4.31
N LEU A 51 -0.90 -6.69 5.09
CA LEU A 51 -0.02 -5.63 4.61
C LEU A 51 1.47 -6.04 4.54
N ALA A 52 1.82 -7.20 5.08
CA ALA A 52 3.19 -7.72 5.07
C ALA A 52 3.64 -7.98 3.63
N ALA A 53 4.58 -7.19 3.15
CA ALA A 53 5.20 -7.35 1.83
C ALA A 53 6.50 -6.56 1.74
N PHE A 54 7.42 -7.01 0.88
CA PHE A 54 8.48 -6.15 0.37
C PHE A 54 7.90 -5.22 -0.69
N ALA A 55 8.11 -3.91 -0.57
CA ALA A 55 7.44 -2.90 -1.37
C ALA A 55 8.39 -1.93 -2.10
N ALA A 56 9.72 -2.11 -1.97
CA ALA A 56 10.71 -1.29 -2.65
C ALA A 56 10.87 -1.74 -4.11
N LEU A 57 10.20 -1.07 -5.05
CA LEU A 57 10.18 -1.42 -6.46
C LEU A 57 11.59 -1.60 -7.03
N ARG A 58 12.49 -0.63 -6.81
CA ARG A 58 13.85 -0.66 -7.36
C ARG A 58 14.70 -1.79 -6.78
N ASP A 59 14.46 -2.19 -5.53
CA ASP A 59 15.11 -3.35 -4.93
C ASP A 59 14.63 -4.66 -5.57
N SER A 60 13.37 -4.72 -6.01
CA SER A 60 12.84 -5.91 -6.69
C SER A 60 13.54 -6.22 -8.02
N LEU A 61 14.04 -5.19 -8.72
CA LEU A 61 14.82 -5.39 -9.94
C LEU A 61 16.17 -6.07 -9.68
N LYS A 62 16.74 -5.87 -8.49
CA LYS A 62 18.00 -6.46 -8.06
C LYS A 62 17.82 -7.84 -7.42
N ASN A 63 16.69 -8.04 -6.75
CA ASN A 63 16.42 -9.20 -5.91
C ASN A 63 15.05 -9.84 -6.21
N PRO A 64 14.74 -10.23 -7.47
CA PRO A 64 13.41 -10.68 -7.85
C PRO A 64 12.92 -11.91 -7.07
N ASP A 65 13.80 -12.90 -6.84
CA ASP A 65 13.46 -14.13 -6.13
C ASP A 65 13.06 -13.86 -4.67
N LYS A 66 13.74 -12.94 -4.00
CA LYS A 66 13.41 -12.51 -2.65
C LYS A 66 11.99 -11.91 -2.57
N PHE A 67 11.62 -11.10 -3.58
CA PHE A 67 10.27 -10.54 -3.66
C PHE A 67 9.23 -11.61 -3.96
N TRP A 68 9.54 -12.57 -4.85
CA TRP A 68 8.64 -13.68 -5.15
C TRP A 68 8.39 -14.53 -3.90
N GLU A 69 9.45 -14.98 -3.25
CA GLU A 69 9.36 -15.80 -2.03
C GLU A 69 8.50 -15.12 -0.97
N ASN A 70 8.80 -13.85 -0.64
CA ASN A 70 8.08 -13.16 0.43
C ASN A 70 6.65 -12.77 0.03
N ASN A 71 6.47 -12.17 -1.16
CA ASN A 71 5.19 -11.57 -1.54
C ASN A 71 4.21 -12.56 -2.16
N VAL A 72 4.70 -13.71 -2.69
CA VAL A 72 3.85 -14.72 -3.32
C VAL A 72 3.81 -15.98 -2.47
N GLU A 73 4.96 -16.66 -2.28
CA GLU A 73 4.96 -17.98 -1.65
C GLU A 73 4.49 -17.91 -0.19
N LYS A 74 5.02 -16.96 0.59
CA LYS A 74 4.58 -16.80 1.99
C LYS A 74 3.16 -16.26 2.10
N THR A 75 2.73 -15.37 1.21
CA THR A 75 1.35 -14.84 1.17
C THR A 75 0.31 -15.96 1.00
N LYS A 76 0.65 -17.04 0.28
CA LYS A 76 -0.23 -18.22 0.13
C LYS A 76 -0.71 -18.78 1.47
N ARG A 77 0.09 -18.69 2.53
CA ARG A 77 -0.31 -19.16 3.88
C ARG A 77 -1.50 -18.37 4.42
N ILE A 78 -1.43 -17.05 4.32
CA ILE A 78 -2.51 -16.16 4.77
C ILE A 78 -3.75 -16.35 3.89
N PHE A 79 -3.57 -16.46 2.57
CA PHE A 79 -4.68 -16.67 1.63
C PHE A 79 -5.39 -18.02 1.86
N SER A 80 -4.61 -19.10 2.08
CA SER A 80 -5.18 -20.41 2.42
C SER A 80 -5.95 -20.37 3.73
N TYR A 81 -5.37 -19.76 4.78
CA TYR A 81 -6.05 -19.61 6.06
C TYR A 81 -7.38 -18.87 5.92
N CYS A 82 -7.42 -17.76 5.18
CA CYS A 82 -8.66 -17.00 4.97
C CYS A 82 -9.70 -17.81 4.15
N ARG A 83 -9.26 -18.50 3.10
CA ARG A 83 -10.14 -19.34 2.27
C ARG A 83 -10.72 -20.51 3.05
N ASP A 84 -9.88 -21.22 3.80
CA ASP A 84 -10.26 -22.46 4.49
C ASP A 84 -11.21 -22.20 5.68
N ASN A 85 -11.25 -20.97 6.18
CA ASN A 85 -12.10 -20.51 7.28
C ASN A 85 -13.17 -19.49 6.86
N ASP A 86 -13.34 -19.22 5.57
CA ASP A 86 -14.25 -18.21 5.00
C ASP A 86 -14.11 -16.81 5.63
N ILE A 87 -12.87 -16.39 5.91
CA ILE A 87 -12.56 -15.13 6.54
C ILE A 87 -12.43 -14.02 5.48
N ARG A 88 -13.04 -12.87 5.76
CA ARG A 88 -12.87 -11.67 4.95
C ARG A 88 -11.41 -11.23 4.94
N LEU A 89 -10.87 -11.03 3.74
CA LEU A 89 -9.47 -10.63 3.54
C LEU A 89 -9.38 -9.28 2.82
N LEU A 90 -8.71 -8.32 3.44
CA LEU A 90 -8.22 -7.10 2.79
C LEU A 90 -6.71 -7.23 2.64
N TYR A 91 -6.16 -7.05 1.45
CA TYR A 91 -4.71 -7.23 1.27
C TYR A 91 -4.08 -6.14 0.39
N ALA A 92 -2.81 -5.84 0.69
CA ALA A 92 -2.06 -4.83 -0.04
C ALA A 92 -1.74 -5.29 -1.46
N SER A 93 -2.40 -4.69 -2.45
CA SER A 93 -1.98 -4.63 -3.83
C SER A 93 -1.25 -3.29 -4.10
N SER A 94 -1.13 -2.87 -5.34
CA SER A 94 -0.37 -1.68 -5.72
C SER A 94 -0.89 -1.11 -7.04
N ALA A 95 -0.83 0.21 -7.21
CA ALA A 95 -0.99 0.86 -8.51
C ALA A 95 -0.04 0.32 -9.59
N GLY A 96 1.10 -0.27 -9.18
CA GLY A 96 2.03 -0.94 -10.09
C GLY A 96 1.42 -2.05 -10.94
N VAL A 97 0.28 -2.63 -10.54
CA VAL A 97 -0.42 -3.68 -11.33
C VAL A 97 -0.92 -3.18 -12.69
N TYR A 98 -1.08 -1.88 -12.90
CA TYR A 98 -1.43 -1.30 -14.20
C TYR A 98 -0.30 -1.40 -15.23
N GLY A 99 0.96 -1.52 -14.75
CA GLY A 99 2.14 -1.82 -15.55
C GLY A 99 2.89 -3.04 -15.03
N TRP A 100 2.16 -4.10 -14.62
CA TRP A 100 2.68 -5.24 -13.88
C TRP A 100 3.90 -5.93 -14.53
N TRP A 101 4.01 -5.89 -15.87
CA TRP A 101 5.11 -6.50 -16.61
C TRP A 101 6.44 -5.73 -16.51
N GLN A 102 6.45 -4.52 -15.95
CA GLN A 102 7.62 -3.64 -15.93
C GLN A 102 8.63 -3.97 -14.82
N ASN A 103 8.17 -4.60 -13.73
CA ASN A 103 9.06 -4.92 -12.62
C ASN A 103 8.56 -6.11 -11.77
N PRO A 104 9.49 -6.85 -11.11
CA PRO A 104 9.14 -8.04 -10.31
C PRO A 104 8.18 -7.75 -9.15
N TYR A 105 8.29 -6.60 -8.47
CA TYR A 105 7.35 -6.23 -7.42
C TYR A 105 5.91 -6.18 -7.93
N ALA A 106 5.67 -5.49 -9.04
CA ALA A 106 4.35 -5.37 -9.64
C ALA A 106 3.82 -6.73 -10.13
N ILE A 107 4.69 -7.60 -10.66
CA ILE A 107 4.35 -8.99 -10.99
C ILE A 107 3.81 -9.70 -9.74
N THR A 108 4.50 -9.63 -8.59
CA THR A 108 4.04 -10.31 -7.36
C THR A 108 2.67 -9.83 -6.92
N LYS A 109 2.38 -8.54 -7.03
CA LYS A 109 1.06 -7.98 -6.68
C LYS A 109 -0.03 -8.45 -7.65
N LYS A 110 0.27 -8.50 -8.96
CA LYS A 110 -0.68 -9.02 -9.96
C LYS A 110 -0.98 -10.50 -9.78
N VAL A 111 0.02 -11.31 -9.43
CA VAL A 111 -0.15 -12.73 -9.10
C VAL A 111 -1.04 -12.89 -7.86
N ASN A 112 -0.84 -12.08 -6.82
CA ASN A 112 -1.68 -12.09 -5.63
C ASN A 112 -3.15 -11.78 -5.96
N GLU A 113 -3.43 -10.81 -6.83
CA GLU A 113 -4.80 -10.53 -7.30
C GLU A 113 -5.44 -11.75 -7.99
N SER A 114 -4.64 -12.56 -8.70
CA SER A 114 -5.13 -13.76 -9.39
C SER A 114 -5.35 -14.96 -8.46
N MET A 115 -4.66 -15.01 -7.31
CA MET A 115 -4.73 -16.12 -6.34
C MET A 115 -5.66 -15.84 -5.16
N ALA A 116 -6.12 -14.62 -5.01
CA ALA A 116 -6.86 -14.19 -3.81
C ALA A 116 -8.14 -15.00 -3.57
N PRO A 117 -8.50 -15.27 -2.31
CA PRO A 117 -9.75 -15.91 -1.96
C PRO A 117 -10.97 -15.13 -2.47
N PRO A 118 -12.13 -15.78 -2.68
CA PRO A 118 -13.33 -15.11 -3.19
C PRO A 118 -13.80 -13.92 -2.34
N ASN A 119 -13.75 -14.05 -1.00
CA ASN A 119 -14.16 -12.97 -0.06
C ASN A 119 -13.01 -12.01 0.25
N SER A 120 -12.43 -11.39 -0.79
CA SER A 120 -11.27 -10.54 -0.61
C SER A 120 -11.33 -9.22 -1.36
N VAL A 121 -10.59 -8.23 -0.84
CA VAL A 121 -10.40 -6.90 -1.43
C VAL A 121 -8.90 -6.70 -1.70
N ALA A 122 -8.54 -6.49 -2.95
CA ALA A 122 -7.20 -6.10 -3.36
C ALA A 122 -7.07 -4.58 -3.29
N MET A 123 -6.44 -4.06 -2.26
CA MET A 123 -6.24 -2.63 -2.07
C MET A 123 -5.03 -2.15 -2.90
N ARG A 124 -5.28 -1.55 -4.05
CA ARG A 124 -4.24 -0.98 -4.92
C ARG A 124 -3.82 0.38 -4.40
N PHE A 125 -2.82 0.38 -3.52
CA PHE A 125 -2.28 1.64 -2.99
C PHE A 125 -1.51 2.39 -4.06
N PHE A 126 -1.80 3.69 -4.16
CA PHE A 126 -1.03 4.65 -4.93
C PHE A 126 0.15 5.18 -4.10
N ASN A 127 0.70 6.36 -4.39
CA ASN A 127 1.87 6.83 -3.68
C ASN A 127 1.48 7.34 -2.28
N VAL A 128 1.62 6.47 -1.28
CA VAL A 128 1.28 6.83 0.10
C VAL A 128 2.38 7.72 0.69
N TRP A 129 1.99 8.83 1.33
CA TRP A 129 2.91 9.77 1.95
C TRP A 129 2.46 10.16 3.36
N ALA A 130 3.36 10.74 4.13
CA ALA A 130 3.11 11.43 5.39
C ALA A 130 4.28 12.36 5.70
N GLU A 131 4.05 13.36 6.53
CA GLU A 131 5.06 14.29 7.01
C GLU A 131 6.09 13.60 7.90
N GLU A 132 5.64 12.62 8.67
CA GLU A 132 6.47 11.87 9.61
C GLU A 132 6.37 10.35 9.39
N ASN A 133 7.40 9.65 9.77
CA ASN A 133 7.48 8.18 9.81
C ASN A 133 7.23 7.46 8.47
N SER A 134 7.30 8.16 7.34
CA SER A 134 7.32 7.54 6.02
C SER A 134 8.56 6.67 5.85
N ARG A 135 8.50 5.70 4.92
CA ARG A 135 9.68 4.89 4.61
C ARG A 135 10.79 5.76 3.98
N PRO A 136 12.08 5.48 4.27
CA PRO A 136 13.20 6.28 3.76
C PRO A 136 13.30 6.33 2.22
N ASP A 137 12.80 5.31 1.52
CA ASP A 137 12.82 5.18 0.07
C ASP A 137 11.64 5.86 -0.64
N MET A 138 10.74 6.51 0.11
CA MET A 138 9.63 7.26 -0.48
C MET A 138 10.05 8.66 -0.87
N LEU A 139 9.64 9.08 -2.07
CA LEU A 139 10.04 10.35 -2.65
C LEU A 139 9.80 11.55 -1.71
N TYR A 140 8.60 11.65 -1.12
CA TYR A 140 8.27 12.76 -0.22
C TYR A 140 9.30 12.89 0.91
N ARG A 141 9.63 11.79 1.57
CA ARG A 141 10.64 11.75 2.63
C ARG A 141 12.05 12.06 2.12
N MET A 142 12.43 11.50 0.97
CA MET A 142 13.72 11.78 0.36
C MET A 142 13.89 13.26 0.01
N LEU A 143 12.83 13.92 -0.45
CA LEU A 143 12.85 15.37 -0.70
C LEU A 143 12.90 16.17 0.61
N GLN A 144 12.15 15.76 1.62
CA GLN A 144 12.13 16.38 2.94
C GLN A 144 13.51 16.32 3.61
N GLU A 145 14.15 15.14 3.61
CA GLU A 145 15.46 14.90 4.22
C GLU A 145 16.64 15.33 3.32
N ASN A 146 16.38 15.83 2.10
CA ASN A 146 17.39 16.20 1.12
C ASN A 146 18.32 15.03 0.72
N THR A 147 17.77 13.83 0.63
CA THR A 147 18.49 12.61 0.22
C THR A 147 18.20 12.18 -1.21
N ALA A 148 17.25 12.84 -1.88
CA ALA A 148 16.97 12.59 -3.28
C ALA A 148 18.11 13.11 -4.18
N GLU A 149 18.68 12.25 -5.01
CA GLU A 149 19.73 12.61 -5.95
C GLU A 149 19.21 13.08 -7.31
N TYR A 150 17.99 12.70 -7.66
CA TYR A 150 17.32 13.02 -8.91
C TYR A 150 15.80 12.86 -8.78
N ILE A 151 15.09 13.39 -9.75
CA ILE A 151 13.63 13.20 -9.94
C ILE A 151 13.36 12.62 -11.32
N THR A 152 12.10 12.26 -11.57
CA THR A 152 11.62 11.77 -12.87
C THR A 152 10.54 12.71 -13.43
N GLU A 153 10.25 12.63 -14.73
CA GLU A 153 9.12 13.34 -15.36
C GLU A 153 7.74 12.69 -15.06
N HIS A 154 7.73 11.63 -14.27
CA HIS A 154 6.53 10.88 -13.96
C HIS A 154 5.48 11.73 -13.24
N LYS A 155 4.22 11.30 -13.40
CA LYS A 155 3.08 11.81 -12.61
C LYS A 155 2.59 10.71 -11.67
N ARG A 156 2.29 11.08 -10.43
CA ARG A 156 1.84 10.13 -9.40
C ARG A 156 0.63 10.70 -8.65
N ASP A 157 -0.27 9.82 -8.28
CA ASP A 157 -1.34 10.11 -7.33
C ASP A 157 -0.79 9.91 -5.91
N TYR A 158 -0.86 10.95 -5.09
CA TYR A 158 -0.32 10.97 -3.72
C TYR A 158 -1.44 10.99 -2.70
N ILE A 159 -1.61 9.89 -1.98
CA ILE A 159 -2.59 9.76 -0.90
C ILE A 159 -1.91 9.80 0.47
N HIS A 160 -2.47 10.55 1.41
CA HIS A 160 -1.95 10.61 2.78
C HIS A 160 -2.24 9.31 3.54
N VAL A 161 -1.32 8.89 4.43
CA VAL A 161 -1.45 7.63 5.19
C VAL A 161 -2.72 7.58 6.05
N ASN A 162 -3.18 8.71 6.58
CA ASN A 162 -4.42 8.77 7.36
C ASN A 162 -5.65 8.49 6.49
N ASP A 163 -5.68 8.97 5.25
CA ASP A 163 -6.74 8.64 4.30
C ASP A 163 -6.68 7.17 3.88
N VAL A 164 -5.48 6.59 3.72
CA VAL A 164 -5.32 5.14 3.50
C VAL A 164 -5.92 4.35 4.67
N VAL A 165 -5.59 4.71 5.92
CA VAL A 165 -6.13 4.07 7.12
C VAL A 165 -7.66 4.20 7.18
N SER A 166 -8.18 5.39 6.89
CA SER A 166 -9.62 5.66 6.82
C SER A 166 -10.31 4.81 5.76
N ALA A 167 -9.74 4.71 4.55
CA ALA A 167 -10.26 3.86 3.47
C ALA A 167 -10.30 2.37 3.87
N ILE A 168 -9.22 1.86 4.48
CA ILE A 168 -9.17 0.48 4.97
C ILE A 168 -10.28 0.24 6.00
N CYS A 169 -10.44 1.14 6.98
CA CYS A 169 -11.49 1.02 8.00
C CYS A 169 -12.90 1.05 7.39
N HIS A 170 -13.10 1.84 6.33
CA HIS A 170 -14.36 1.89 5.60
C HIS A 170 -14.65 0.60 4.82
N LEU A 171 -13.61 -0.04 4.28
CA LEU A 171 -13.71 -1.31 3.56
C LEU A 171 -13.98 -2.52 4.47
N ILE A 172 -13.58 -2.48 5.75
CA ILE A 172 -13.79 -3.59 6.70
C ILE A 172 -15.24 -4.06 6.74
N PRO A 173 -16.24 -3.18 6.99
CA PRO A 173 -17.66 -3.58 7.07
C PRO A 173 -18.35 -3.66 5.71
N SER A 174 -17.70 -3.28 4.61
CA SER A 174 -18.31 -3.24 3.29
C SER A 174 -18.49 -4.64 2.69
N ASN A 175 -19.42 -4.78 1.74
CA ASN A 175 -19.58 -6.00 0.94
C ASN A 175 -18.77 -5.97 -0.37
N PHE A 176 -17.89 -5.00 -0.54
CA PHE A 176 -17.07 -4.89 -1.75
C PHE A 176 -16.10 -6.07 -1.88
N ILE A 177 -15.97 -6.63 -3.07
CA ILE A 177 -15.08 -7.74 -3.40
C ILE A 177 -14.33 -7.38 -4.68
N GLY A 178 -13.06 -7.76 -4.74
CA GLY A 178 -12.20 -7.51 -5.90
C GLY A 178 -11.21 -6.37 -5.70
N PRO A 179 -10.56 -5.92 -6.77
CA PRO A 179 -9.57 -4.85 -6.70
C PRO A 179 -10.25 -3.48 -6.55
N ILE A 180 -9.65 -2.62 -5.72
CA ILE A 180 -10.08 -1.24 -5.51
C ILE A 180 -8.86 -0.33 -5.41
N ASP A 181 -8.90 0.80 -6.11
CA ASP A 181 -7.83 1.79 -6.08
C ASP A 181 -7.96 2.67 -4.84
N ILE A 182 -6.84 2.84 -4.12
CA ILE A 182 -6.75 3.72 -2.95
C ILE A 182 -5.77 4.85 -3.27
N GLY A 183 -6.31 5.95 -3.75
CA GLY A 183 -5.66 7.18 -4.16
C GLY A 183 -6.62 8.36 -4.03
N ILE A 184 -6.20 9.54 -4.48
CA ILE A 184 -7.04 10.75 -4.47
C ILE A 184 -7.76 11.00 -5.80
N GLY A 185 -7.38 10.32 -6.89
CA GLY A 185 -7.93 10.52 -8.23
C GLY A 185 -7.29 11.71 -8.96
N GLU A 186 -6.16 12.19 -8.50
CA GLU A 186 -5.39 13.26 -9.15
C GLU A 186 -3.91 12.90 -9.21
N SER A 187 -3.32 12.93 -10.41
CA SER A 187 -1.89 12.72 -10.59
C SER A 187 -1.13 14.04 -10.67
N ILE A 188 -0.06 14.17 -9.90
CA ILE A 188 0.77 15.36 -9.78
C ILE A 188 2.16 15.03 -10.35
N PRO A 189 2.78 15.92 -11.17
CA PRO A 189 4.16 15.75 -11.59
C PRO A 189 5.11 15.69 -10.38
N VAL A 190 6.03 14.71 -10.38
CA VAL A 190 7.07 14.58 -9.34
C VAL A 190 7.89 15.88 -9.23
N MET A 191 8.13 16.54 -10.36
CA MET A 191 8.87 17.81 -10.43
C MET A 191 8.16 18.93 -9.65
N ASP A 192 6.82 19.00 -9.68
CA ASP A 192 6.07 20.05 -8.99
C ASP A 192 6.19 19.90 -7.46
N ILE A 193 6.21 18.64 -6.97
CA ILE A 193 6.45 18.38 -5.54
C ILE A 193 7.87 18.79 -5.14
N ALA A 194 8.87 18.42 -5.94
CA ALA A 194 10.26 18.79 -5.66
C ALA A 194 10.44 20.31 -5.61
N LYS A 195 9.86 21.04 -6.59
CA LYS A 195 9.89 22.51 -6.63
C LYS A 195 9.20 23.14 -5.43
N ALA A 196 8.01 22.65 -5.05
CA ALA A 196 7.27 23.16 -3.90
C ALA A 196 8.06 22.97 -2.58
N MET A 197 8.88 21.91 -2.49
CA MET A 197 9.78 21.67 -1.36
C MET A 197 11.14 22.36 -1.50
N GLY A 198 11.31 23.29 -2.47
CA GLY A 198 12.54 24.05 -2.69
C GLY A 198 13.70 23.20 -3.20
N ARG A 199 13.42 22.10 -3.91
CA ARG A 199 14.43 21.18 -4.45
C ARG A 199 14.58 21.36 -5.95
N ASP A 200 15.78 21.65 -6.39
CA ASP A 200 16.17 21.69 -7.81
C ASP A 200 17.10 20.51 -8.08
N LEU A 201 16.55 19.46 -8.70
CA LEU A 201 17.21 18.18 -8.88
C LEU A 201 17.26 17.80 -10.36
N PRO A 202 18.32 17.10 -10.81
CA PRO A 202 18.40 16.62 -12.18
C PRO A 202 17.29 15.61 -12.47
N ILE A 203 16.78 15.65 -13.69
CA ILE A 203 15.80 14.70 -14.19
C ILE A 203 16.53 13.48 -14.75
N LYS A 204 16.09 12.28 -14.37
CA LYS A 204 16.58 11.02 -14.93
C LYS A 204 15.42 10.13 -15.37
N ASP A 205 15.59 9.50 -16.52
CA ASP A 205 14.73 8.39 -16.92
C ASP A 205 15.02 7.17 -16.05
N VAL A 206 13.97 6.47 -15.66
CA VAL A 206 14.05 5.23 -14.90
C VAL A 206 13.24 4.14 -15.59
N VAL A 207 13.81 2.94 -15.62
CA VAL A 207 13.15 1.76 -16.19
C VAL A 207 12.31 1.06 -15.12
N GLY A 208 11.19 0.46 -15.53
CA GLY A 208 10.38 -0.37 -14.66
C GLY A 208 9.25 0.37 -13.93
N GLU A 209 8.99 1.59 -14.30
CA GLU A 209 7.91 2.40 -13.71
C GLU A 209 7.02 3.01 -14.82
N PRO A 210 5.67 2.99 -14.69
CA PRO A 210 4.80 3.71 -15.60
C PRO A 210 5.02 5.23 -15.53
N ASP A 211 4.87 5.94 -16.66
CA ASP A 211 5.03 7.39 -16.74
C ASP A 211 3.99 8.14 -15.90
N SER A 212 2.76 7.65 -15.87
CA SER A 212 1.67 8.26 -15.12
C SER A 212 0.80 7.19 -14.45
N LEU A 213 0.42 7.44 -13.21
CA LEU A 213 -0.53 6.65 -12.45
C LEU A 213 -1.51 7.56 -11.72
N CYS A 214 -2.81 7.30 -11.92
CA CYS A 214 -3.92 8.00 -11.30
C CYS A 214 -4.97 6.98 -10.87
N ALA A 215 -5.48 7.11 -9.65
CA ALA A 215 -6.47 6.19 -9.09
C ALA A 215 -7.84 6.39 -9.74
N ASP A 216 -8.54 5.30 -9.98
CA ASP A 216 -9.97 5.33 -10.24
C ASP A 216 -10.73 5.28 -8.91
N THR A 217 -11.16 6.42 -8.44
CA THR A 217 -11.79 6.58 -7.12
C THR A 217 -13.27 6.28 -7.09
N ARG A 218 -13.90 5.94 -8.24
CA ARG A 218 -15.36 5.76 -8.35
C ARG A 218 -15.91 4.72 -7.38
N ASP A 219 -15.22 3.61 -7.19
CA ASP A 219 -15.69 2.55 -6.28
C ASP A 219 -15.68 3.00 -4.83
N LEU A 220 -14.65 3.71 -4.37
CA LEU A 220 -14.60 4.29 -3.02
C LEU A 220 -15.67 5.35 -2.82
N TYR A 221 -15.88 6.25 -3.80
CA TYR A 221 -16.96 7.24 -3.74
C TYR A 221 -18.34 6.58 -3.68
N ASN A 222 -18.58 5.53 -4.47
CA ASN A 222 -19.84 4.77 -4.45
C ASN A 222 -20.08 4.07 -3.10
N LEU A 223 -19.01 3.69 -2.41
CA LEU A 223 -19.06 3.18 -1.04
C LEU A 223 -19.25 4.29 0.02
N GLY A 224 -19.26 5.57 -0.36
CA GLY A 224 -19.43 6.70 0.54
C GLY A 224 -18.14 7.19 1.19
N TRP A 225 -16.97 6.83 0.67
CA TRP A 225 -15.68 7.30 1.16
C TRP A 225 -15.01 8.25 0.16
N CYS A 226 -14.34 9.29 0.68
CA CYS A 226 -13.49 10.18 -0.10
C CYS A 226 -12.25 10.60 0.71
N PRO A 227 -11.12 10.90 0.03
CA PRO A 227 -9.93 11.42 0.69
C PRO A 227 -10.19 12.83 1.25
N THR A 228 -9.48 13.18 2.33
CA THR A 228 -9.64 14.46 3.03
C THR A 228 -8.37 15.30 3.05
N ILE A 229 -7.20 14.70 2.76
CA ILE A 229 -5.89 15.37 2.85
C ILE A 229 -5.28 15.45 1.45
N ASN A 230 -5.08 16.68 0.96
CA ASN A 230 -4.41 16.91 -0.32
C ASN A 230 -2.97 17.35 -0.10
N ILE A 231 -2.02 16.70 -0.79
CA ILE A 231 -0.59 17.04 -0.70
C ILE A 231 -0.32 18.49 -1.14
N LYS A 232 -1.09 19.04 -2.07
CA LYS A 232 -0.95 20.42 -2.53
C LYS A 232 -1.17 21.44 -1.40
N ASP A 233 -2.14 21.17 -0.53
CA ASP A 233 -2.42 22.04 0.62
C ASP A 233 -1.25 22.03 1.60
N THR A 234 -0.68 20.86 1.85
CA THR A 234 0.52 20.72 2.69
C THR A 234 1.72 21.44 2.07
N LEU A 235 1.95 21.27 0.77
CA LEU A 235 3.07 21.91 0.08
C LEU A 235 2.93 23.45 0.01
N SER A 236 1.70 23.97 -0.04
CA SER A 236 1.43 25.42 -0.07
C SER A 236 1.74 26.11 1.26
N ASN A 237 1.91 25.35 2.34
CA ASN A 237 2.21 25.84 3.69
C ASN A 237 3.69 25.65 4.08
N LEU A 238 4.55 25.21 3.15
CA LEU A 238 6.01 25.10 3.33
C LEU A 238 6.71 26.37 2.85
#